data_b1ec878043bf82e871c85b5eecc313f5
#
_entry.id   b1ec878043bf82e871c85b5eecc313f5
#
_cell.length_a   1.000
_cell.length_b   1.000
_cell.length_c   1.000
_cell.angle_alpha   90.00
_cell.angle_beta   90.00
_cell.angle_gamma   90.00
#
_symmetry.space_group_name_H-M   'P 1'
#
loop_
_entity.id
_entity.type
_entity.pdbx_description
1 polymer ?
#
loop_
_entity_poly.entity_id
_entity_poly.type
_entity_poly.pdbx_seq_one_letter_code
_entity_poly.pdbx_strand_id
1 'polypeptide(L)'
;MKKIIVTVFLCTLSTLIFSQENKNTEISKLVINSFQKNEYQKIIESFDQTMKTALPVEKLNQVWDDLNLKCGRFQKISAITVDKIQNYDVTYILCHFEKMNLKMKTVFNEKNQIAGLFFIPENQK
;
A
#
# COMPACT_ATOMS: atom_id res chain seq x y z
N MET A 1 10.57 15.09 43.85
CA MET A 1 11.61 14.66 42.91
C MET A 1 11.37 13.29 42.29
N LYS A 2 10.69 12.37 42.99
CA LYS A 2 10.45 11.03 42.48
C LYS A 2 9.26 10.94 41.50
N LYS A 3 8.44 11.99 41.41
CA LYS A 3 7.23 12.01 40.58
C LYS A 3 7.50 12.33 39.10
N ILE A 4 8.66 12.86 38.78
CA ILE A 4 9.00 13.30 37.41
C ILE A 4 9.42 12.10 36.52
N ILE A 5 9.91 11.02 37.15
CA ILE A 5 10.43 9.84 36.43
C ILE A 5 9.30 8.99 35.86
N VAL A 6 8.11 9.01 36.47
CA VAL A 6 6.97 8.18 36.06
C VAL A 6 6.30 8.72 34.77
N THR A 7 6.40 10.04 34.54
CA THR A 7 5.74 10.68 33.40
C THR A 7 6.46 10.38 32.06
N VAL A 8 7.77 10.11 32.09
CA VAL A 8 8.57 9.82 30.90
C VAL A 8 8.34 8.40 30.38
N PHE A 9 7.95 7.49 31.28
CA PHE A 9 7.70 6.09 30.92
C PHE A 9 6.42 5.89 30.12
N LEU A 10 5.41 6.74 30.36
CA LEU A 10 4.13 6.67 29.64
C LEU A 10 4.21 7.16 28.20
N CYS A 11 5.15 8.05 27.89
CA CYS A 11 5.34 8.55 26.53
C CYS A 11 5.98 7.53 25.58
N THR A 12 6.76 6.58 26.11
CA THR A 12 7.42 5.56 25.28
C THR A 12 6.49 4.44 24.84
N LEU A 13 5.43 4.19 25.60
CA LEU A 13 4.44 3.15 25.26
C LEU A 13 3.52 3.57 24.10
N SER A 14 3.22 4.85 23.98
CA SER A 14 2.35 5.33 22.91
C SER A 14 3.04 5.35 21.54
N THR A 15 4.36 5.43 21.49
CA THR A 15 5.11 5.38 20.22
C THR A 15 5.20 3.97 19.63
N LEU A 16 5.13 2.93 20.45
CA LEU A 16 5.18 1.53 19.97
C LEU A 16 3.89 1.10 19.28
N ILE A 17 2.73 1.65 19.70
CA ILE A 17 1.44 1.34 19.10
C ILE A 17 1.33 1.96 17.70
N PHE A 18 1.91 3.14 17.50
CA PHE A 18 1.89 3.84 16.21
C PHE A 18 2.69 3.13 15.12
N SER A 19 3.80 2.48 15.46
CA SER A 19 4.66 1.84 14.47
C SER A 19 4.08 0.53 13.92
N GLN A 20 3.12 -0.11 14.61
CA GLN A 20 2.50 -1.34 14.14
C GLN A 20 1.41 -1.08 13.10
N GLU A 21 0.70 0.05 13.17
CA GLU A 21 -0.36 0.38 12.22
C GLU A 21 0.17 0.81 10.85
N ASN A 22 1.41 1.28 10.78
CA ASN A 22 1.99 1.86 9.56
C ASN A 22 2.67 0.85 8.64
N LYS A 23 2.80 -0.42 9.05
CA LYS A 23 3.56 -1.40 8.26
C LYS A 23 2.94 -1.67 6.90
N ASN A 24 1.63 -1.93 6.85
CA ASN A 24 0.93 -2.19 5.59
C ASN A 24 0.88 -0.94 4.71
N THR A 25 0.74 0.22 5.33
CA THR A 25 0.78 1.51 4.62
C THR A 25 2.14 1.72 3.98
N GLU A 26 3.22 1.42 4.68
CA GLU A 26 4.58 1.54 4.15
C GLU A 26 4.82 0.60 2.98
N ILE A 27 4.33 -0.65 3.08
CA ILE A 27 4.43 -1.61 1.98
C ILE A 27 3.64 -1.11 0.78
N SER A 28 2.44 -0.57 0.99
CA SER A 28 1.62 -0.02 -0.09
C SER A 28 2.31 1.16 -0.78
N LYS A 29 2.94 2.04 -0.02
CA LYS A 29 3.73 3.14 -0.58
C LYS A 29 4.92 2.62 -1.39
N LEU A 30 5.59 1.60 -0.88
CA LEU A 30 6.68 0.95 -1.61
C LEU A 30 6.21 0.43 -2.95
N VAL A 31 5.02 -0.16 -2.99
CA VAL A 31 4.44 -0.71 -4.22
C VAL A 31 4.25 0.39 -5.26
N ILE A 32 3.58 1.49 -4.89
CA ILE A 32 3.33 2.56 -5.86
C ILE A 32 4.61 3.25 -6.30
N ASN A 33 5.57 3.44 -5.39
CA ASN A 33 6.87 3.99 -5.74
C ASN A 33 7.65 3.07 -6.68
N SER A 34 7.55 1.77 -6.46
CA SER A 34 8.22 0.78 -7.31
C SER A 34 7.62 0.74 -8.71
N PHE A 35 6.30 0.89 -8.84
CA PHE A 35 5.66 1.05 -10.15
C PHE A 35 6.23 2.24 -10.90
N GLN A 36 6.37 3.38 -10.23
CA GLN A 36 6.92 4.59 -10.86
C GLN A 36 8.34 4.41 -11.37
N LYS A 37 9.14 3.61 -10.66
CA LYS A 37 10.54 3.37 -11.00
C LYS A 37 10.75 2.16 -11.87
N ASN A 38 9.66 1.46 -12.23
CA ASN A 38 9.70 0.19 -12.96
C ASN A 38 10.50 -0.89 -12.23
N GLU A 39 10.46 -0.86 -10.89
CA GLU A 39 11.13 -1.83 -10.04
C GLU A 39 10.15 -2.93 -9.61
N TYR A 40 9.64 -3.69 -10.59
CA TYR A 40 8.55 -4.65 -10.36
C TYR A 40 8.95 -5.80 -9.44
N GLN A 41 10.22 -6.16 -9.42
CA GLN A 41 10.70 -7.24 -8.55
C GLN A 41 10.50 -6.91 -7.08
N LYS A 42 10.63 -5.64 -6.71
CA LYS A 42 10.39 -5.21 -5.34
C LYS A 42 8.94 -5.39 -4.90
N ILE A 43 8.01 -5.21 -5.84
CA ILE A 43 6.59 -5.44 -5.59
C ILE A 43 6.34 -6.93 -5.32
N ILE A 44 6.92 -7.79 -6.15
CA ILE A 44 6.77 -9.24 -6.05
C ILE A 44 7.29 -9.79 -4.72
N GLU A 45 8.32 -9.20 -4.16
CA GLU A 45 8.88 -9.61 -2.87
C GLU A 45 7.85 -9.50 -1.74
N SER A 46 6.87 -8.60 -1.87
CA SER A 46 5.81 -8.43 -0.88
C SER A 46 4.59 -9.31 -1.12
N PHE A 47 4.54 -10.03 -2.23
CA PHE A 47 3.40 -10.88 -2.61
C PHE A 47 3.38 -12.20 -1.84
N ASP A 48 2.18 -12.73 -1.59
CA ASP A 48 2.04 -14.13 -1.20
C ASP A 48 2.29 -15.02 -2.42
N GLN A 49 2.30 -16.33 -2.22
CA GLN A 49 2.63 -17.27 -3.29
C GLN A 49 1.62 -17.23 -4.44
N THR A 50 0.34 -17.08 -4.13
CA THR A 50 -0.72 -17.00 -5.13
C THR A 50 -0.53 -15.77 -6.02
N MET A 51 -0.21 -14.63 -5.41
CA MET A 51 0.03 -13.39 -6.14
C MET A 51 1.28 -13.45 -7.02
N LYS A 52 2.34 -14.10 -6.52
CA LYS A 52 3.57 -14.29 -7.32
C LYS A 52 3.29 -15.04 -8.60
N THR A 53 2.41 -16.04 -8.55
CA THR A 53 2.01 -16.81 -9.71
C THR A 53 1.09 -16.00 -10.63
N ALA A 54 0.16 -15.24 -10.06
CA ALA A 54 -0.85 -14.51 -10.81
C ALA A 54 -0.29 -13.25 -11.49
N LEU A 55 0.64 -12.55 -10.85
CA LEU A 55 1.18 -11.27 -11.35
C LEU A 55 2.72 -11.28 -11.38
N PRO A 56 3.32 -11.97 -12.33
CA PRO A 56 4.78 -11.89 -12.54
C PRO A 56 5.18 -10.51 -13.09
N VAL A 57 6.48 -10.26 -13.17
CA VAL A 57 7.04 -8.97 -13.60
C VAL A 57 6.42 -8.46 -14.90
N GLU A 58 6.25 -9.35 -15.89
CA GLU A 58 5.73 -8.96 -17.21
C GLU A 58 4.30 -8.44 -17.12
N LYS A 59 3.46 -9.08 -16.28
CA LYS A 59 2.08 -8.63 -16.09
C LYS A 59 1.98 -7.34 -15.30
N LEU A 60 2.84 -7.14 -14.30
CA LEU A 60 2.91 -5.87 -13.58
C LEU A 60 3.29 -4.73 -14.52
N ASN A 61 4.26 -4.97 -15.37
CA ASN A 61 4.67 -4.00 -16.39
C ASN A 61 3.51 -3.65 -17.32
N GLN A 62 2.77 -4.65 -17.80
CA GLN A 62 1.61 -4.42 -18.65
C GLN A 62 0.52 -3.61 -17.95
N VAL A 63 0.22 -3.94 -16.71
CA VAL A 63 -0.77 -3.21 -15.91
C VAL A 63 -0.38 -1.74 -15.81
N TRP A 64 0.87 -1.46 -15.48
CA TRP A 64 1.34 -0.08 -15.32
C TRP A 64 1.32 0.69 -16.64
N ASP A 65 1.79 0.07 -17.71
CA ASP A 65 1.77 0.68 -19.04
C ASP A 65 0.34 0.99 -19.50
N ASP A 66 -0.58 0.05 -19.30
CA ASP A 66 -1.98 0.23 -19.66
C ASP A 66 -2.64 1.34 -18.87
N LEU A 67 -2.35 1.44 -17.57
CA LEU A 67 -2.88 2.52 -16.73
C LEU A 67 -2.40 3.88 -17.21
N ASN A 68 -1.11 4.01 -17.48
CA ASN A 68 -0.54 5.28 -17.94
C ASN A 68 -1.04 5.64 -19.34
N LEU A 69 -1.35 4.66 -20.16
CA LEU A 69 -1.91 4.90 -21.47
C LEU A 69 -3.37 5.36 -21.41
N LYS A 70 -4.19 4.71 -20.57
CA LYS A 70 -5.62 5.00 -20.48
C LYS A 70 -5.95 6.18 -19.59
N CYS A 71 -5.23 6.32 -18.48
CA CYS A 71 -5.50 7.34 -17.46
C CYS A 71 -4.58 8.54 -17.56
N GLY A 72 -3.62 8.52 -18.48
CA GLY A 72 -2.55 9.49 -18.54
C GLY A 72 -1.42 9.12 -17.59
N ARG A 73 -0.39 9.93 -17.55
CA ARG A 73 0.77 9.66 -16.71
C ARG A 73 0.43 9.79 -15.24
N PHE A 74 1.00 8.90 -14.45
CA PHE A 74 0.92 9.00 -12.98
C PHE A 74 1.59 10.30 -12.53
N GLN A 75 0.95 11.02 -11.60
CA GLN A 75 1.45 12.29 -11.09
C GLN A 75 1.85 12.22 -9.62
N LYS A 76 0.94 11.80 -8.75
CA LYS A 76 1.18 11.80 -7.31
C LYS A 76 0.16 10.94 -6.58
N ILE A 77 0.42 10.70 -5.30
CA ILE A 77 -0.55 10.13 -4.38
C ILE A 77 -1.02 11.22 -3.42
N SER A 78 -2.21 11.05 -2.83
CA SER A 78 -2.72 12.02 -1.86
C SER A 78 -3.29 11.37 -0.61
N ALA A 79 -4.43 10.73 -0.70
CA ALA A 79 -5.11 10.18 0.47
C ALA A 79 -4.78 8.70 0.66
N ILE A 80 -4.55 8.31 1.91
CA ILE A 80 -4.34 6.92 2.26
C ILE A 80 -5.37 6.56 3.32
N THR A 81 -6.16 5.53 3.07
CA THR A 81 -7.15 5.02 4.01
C THR A 81 -6.94 3.54 4.22
N VAL A 82 -7.34 3.06 5.40
CA VAL A 82 -7.22 1.65 5.77
C VAL A 82 -8.59 1.11 6.11
N ASP A 83 -8.78 -0.18 5.88
CA ASP A 83 -10.03 -0.86 6.18
C ASP A 83 -9.70 -2.31 6.56
N LYS A 84 -10.70 -2.99 7.05
CA LYS A 84 -10.58 -4.41 7.37
C LYS A 84 -11.78 -5.13 6.78
N ILE A 85 -11.53 -6.11 5.94
CA ILE A 85 -12.57 -6.92 5.29
C ILE A 85 -12.32 -8.37 5.69
N GLN A 86 -13.20 -8.92 6.54
CA GLN A 86 -13.02 -10.24 7.13
C GLN A 86 -11.67 -10.30 7.88
N ASN A 87 -10.77 -11.19 7.51
CA ASN A 87 -9.45 -11.33 8.14
C ASN A 87 -8.35 -10.62 7.39
N TYR A 88 -8.71 -9.80 6.37
CA TYR A 88 -7.73 -9.10 5.54
C TYR A 88 -7.67 -7.63 5.90
N ASP A 89 -6.46 -7.12 6.03
CA ASP A 89 -6.24 -5.68 6.13
C ASP A 89 -6.16 -5.11 4.71
N VAL A 90 -6.82 -3.98 4.49
CA VAL A 90 -6.88 -3.36 3.17
C VAL A 90 -6.38 -1.93 3.26
N THR A 91 -5.50 -1.54 2.35
CA THR A 91 -5.00 -0.18 2.23
C THR A 91 -5.42 0.39 0.89
N TYR A 92 -5.97 1.60 0.89
CA TYR A 92 -6.32 2.33 -0.31
C TYR A 92 -5.42 3.55 -0.43
N ILE A 93 -4.77 3.72 -1.57
CA ILE A 93 -3.99 4.92 -1.88
C ILE A 93 -4.62 5.60 -3.07
N LEU A 94 -5.03 6.86 -2.90
CA LEU A 94 -5.57 7.65 -4.00
C LEU A 94 -4.42 8.11 -4.90
N CYS A 95 -4.46 7.67 -6.14
CA CYS A 95 -3.44 7.94 -7.15
C CYS A 95 -4.01 8.92 -8.17
N HIS A 96 -3.26 9.99 -8.42
CA HIS A 96 -3.63 11.01 -9.40
C HIS A 96 -2.88 10.75 -10.70
N PHE A 97 -3.63 10.51 -11.76
CA PHE A 97 -3.13 10.43 -13.13
C PHE A 97 -3.58 11.69 -13.87
N GLU A 98 -2.99 11.97 -15.02
CA GLU A 98 -3.29 13.19 -15.77
C GLU A 98 -4.78 13.35 -16.10
N LYS A 99 -5.47 12.24 -16.39
CA LYS A 99 -6.86 12.27 -16.88
C LYS A 99 -7.88 11.87 -15.82
N MET A 100 -7.48 11.17 -14.76
CA MET A 100 -8.41 10.69 -13.74
C MET A 100 -7.66 10.21 -12.50
N ASN A 101 -8.41 10.01 -11.42
CA ASN A 101 -7.90 9.45 -10.18
C ASN A 101 -8.35 7.99 -10.06
N LEU A 102 -7.45 7.17 -9.55
CA LEU A 102 -7.73 5.77 -9.20
C LEU A 102 -7.28 5.51 -7.78
N LYS A 103 -7.90 4.53 -7.14
CA LYS A 103 -7.40 4.00 -5.87
C LYS A 103 -6.60 2.73 -6.13
N MET A 104 -5.41 2.67 -5.58
CA MET A 104 -4.68 1.41 -5.51
C MET A 104 -5.12 0.69 -4.24
N LYS A 105 -5.82 -0.42 -4.42
CA LYS A 105 -6.32 -1.26 -3.33
C LYS A 105 -5.35 -2.40 -3.12
N THR A 106 -4.75 -2.45 -1.93
CA THR A 106 -3.81 -3.51 -1.56
C THR A 106 -4.39 -4.31 -0.41
N VAL A 107 -4.53 -5.61 -0.61
CA VAL A 107 -5.09 -6.53 0.37
C VAL A 107 -3.96 -7.32 1.00
N PHE A 108 -3.90 -7.36 2.33
CA PHE A 108 -2.85 -8.05 3.08
C PHE A 108 -3.43 -9.23 3.87
N ASN A 109 -2.72 -10.34 3.86
CA ASN A 109 -3.05 -11.49 4.70
C ASN A 109 -2.51 -11.30 6.12
N GLU A 110 -2.70 -12.29 6.98
CA GLU A 110 -2.26 -12.23 8.38
C GLU A 110 -0.75 -12.13 8.56
N LYS A 111 0.01 -12.51 7.54
CA LYS A 111 1.48 -12.43 7.54
C LYS A 111 2.01 -11.12 6.95
N ASN A 112 1.11 -10.16 6.70
CA ASN A 112 1.43 -8.88 6.05
C ASN A 112 2.00 -9.05 4.65
N GLN A 113 1.62 -10.12 3.96
CA GLN A 113 1.93 -10.33 2.56
C GLN A 113 0.77 -9.83 1.72
N ILE A 114 1.07 -9.35 0.52
CA ILE A 114 0.04 -8.87 -0.39
C ILE A 114 -0.67 -10.08 -1.00
N ALA A 115 -1.98 -10.17 -0.71
CA ALA A 115 -2.87 -11.21 -1.22
C ALA A 115 -3.77 -10.69 -2.34
N GLY A 116 -3.76 -9.39 -2.63
CA GLY A 116 -4.51 -8.79 -3.72
C GLY A 116 -4.00 -7.40 -4.02
N LEU A 117 -4.02 -7.01 -5.29
CA LEU A 117 -3.58 -5.70 -5.75
C LEU A 117 -4.46 -5.27 -6.91
N PHE A 118 -5.15 -4.14 -6.74
CA PHE A 118 -6.13 -3.66 -7.71
C PHE A 118 -6.03 -2.16 -7.89
N PHE A 119 -6.29 -1.69 -9.10
CA PHE A 119 -6.56 -0.27 -9.35
C PHE A 119 -8.04 -0.13 -9.67
N ILE A 120 -8.75 0.62 -8.86
CA ILE A 120 -10.21 0.77 -8.94
C ILE A 120 -10.58 2.24 -9.06
N PRO A 121 -11.80 2.55 -9.56
CA PRO A 121 -12.27 3.94 -9.59
C PRO A 121 -12.30 4.58 -8.20
N GLU A 122 -12.11 5.89 -8.16
CA GLU A 122 -12.00 6.66 -6.92
C GLU A 122 -13.17 6.45 -5.97
N ASN A 123 -14.38 6.29 -6.49
CA ASN A 123 -15.59 6.15 -5.71
C ASN A 123 -15.96 4.72 -5.33
N GLN A 124 -15.09 3.75 -5.59
CA GLN A 124 -15.30 2.33 -5.25
C GLN A 124 -14.40 1.87 -4.10
N LYS A 125 -14.74 0.70 -3.53
CA LYS A 125 -13.94 0.04 -2.50
C LYS A 125 -13.59 -1.38 -2.88
#